data_4b0129cdf2be61679d5509ecb0b2d1c4
#
_entry.id   4b0129cdf2be61679d5509ecb0b2d1c4
#
_cell.length_a   1.000
_cell.length_b   1.000
_cell.length_c   1.000
_cell.angle_alpha   90.00
_cell.angle_beta   90.00
_cell.angle_gamma   90.00
#
_symmetry.space_group_name_H-M   'P 1'
#
loop_
_entity.id
_entity.type
_entity.pdbx_description
1 polymer ?
#
loop_
_entity_poly.entity_id
_entity_poly.type
_entity_poly.pdbx_seq_one_letter_code
_entity_poly.pdbx_strand_id
1 'polypeptide(L)'
;MILICLFLGSSLSSWGQDKRPYDYARASAAEQKKGMYLLGGWSLASLGVGAVGYGLSQGEEERAFHEMNMIWGGINLAIIGGSVLLMKPAEPGLSLADARKKQRKVQNIYLINTGLDLLYMGAGAALLATADRYPGQEEGRRGYGKSILLQGGFLFAYDGFEYLVQKRLGRPLFREEGWSCRPASSSLGLALRYRFP
;
A
#
# COMPACT_ATOMS: atom_id res chain seq x y z
N MET A 1 10.34 7.48 -57.90
CA MET A 1 9.93 6.33 -57.08
C MET A 1 10.63 6.28 -55.72
N ILE A 2 11.18 7.39 -55.21
CA ILE A 2 11.91 7.48 -53.91
C ILE A 2 11.11 8.33 -52.86
N LEU A 3 10.10 9.07 -53.27
CA LEU A 3 9.36 9.98 -52.40
C LEU A 3 8.19 9.31 -51.60
N ILE A 4 7.81 8.07 -51.94
CA ILE A 4 6.70 7.36 -51.27
C ILE A 4 7.16 6.63 -50.02
N CYS A 5 8.44 6.28 -49.90
CA CYS A 5 8.96 5.57 -48.73
C CYS A 5 9.21 6.46 -47.50
N LEU A 6 9.30 7.79 -47.67
CA LEU A 6 9.54 8.70 -46.54
C LEU A 6 8.27 9.10 -45.79
N PHE A 7 7.10 8.91 -46.38
CA PHE A 7 5.82 9.24 -45.73
C PHE A 7 5.21 8.07 -44.95
N LEU A 8 5.67 6.84 -45.17
CA LEU A 8 5.21 5.66 -44.40
C LEU A 8 6.01 5.43 -43.12
N GLY A 9 7.18 6.06 -42.99
CA GLY A 9 8.03 5.91 -41.78
C GLY A 9 7.57 6.74 -40.57
N SER A 10 6.81 7.82 -40.79
CA SER A 10 6.38 8.71 -39.70
C SER A 10 5.01 8.37 -39.10
N SER A 11 4.22 7.51 -39.74
CA SER A 11 2.91 7.09 -39.24
C SER A 11 2.92 5.76 -38.49
N LEU A 12 4.04 5.01 -38.53
CA LEU A 12 4.18 3.73 -37.82
C LEU A 12 4.70 3.87 -36.38
N SER A 13 5.26 5.02 -36.01
CA SER A 13 5.75 5.27 -34.65
C SER A 13 4.65 5.65 -33.65
N SER A 14 3.41 5.84 -34.10
CA SER A 14 2.26 6.18 -33.24
C SER A 14 1.45 4.95 -32.77
N TRP A 15 1.71 3.75 -33.30
CA TRP A 15 0.90 2.56 -33.06
C TRP A 15 1.43 1.61 -32.00
N GLY A 16 2.39 2.04 -31.20
CA GLY A 16 3.04 1.16 -30.22
C GLY A 16 3.44 1.81 -28.92
N GLN A 17 2.75 2.86 -28.45
CA GLN A 17 3.00 3.31 -27.08
C GLN A 17 2.58 2.22 -26.11
N ASP A 18 3.56 1.71 -25.35
CA ASP A 18 3.30 0.77 -24.25
C ASP A 18 2.38 1.41 -23.21
N LYS A 19 1.13 1.00 -23.18
CA LYS A 19 0.11 1.53 -22.26
C LYS A 19 0.28 1.02 -20.83
N ARG A 20 1.07 -0.04 -20.62
CA ARG A 20 1.27 -0.65 -19.29
C ARG A 20 1.70 0.34 -18.20
N PRO A 21 2.63 1.29 -18.45
CA PRO A 21 3.03 2.28 -17.45
C PRO A 21 1.88 3.17 -16.99
N TYR A 22 1.08 3.65 -17.93
CA TYR A 22 -0.07 4.51 -17.64
C TYR A 22 -1.19 3.73 -16.92
N ASP A 23 -1.53 2.54 -17.42
CA ASP A 23 -2.56 1.69 -16.82
C ASP A 23 -2.20 1.31 -15.38
N TYR A 24 -0.93 0.98 -15.14
CA TYR A 24 -0.41 0.77 -13.78
C TYR A 24 -0.55 2.01 -12.92
N ALA A 25 -0.09 3.17 -13.40
CA ALA A 25 -0.13 4.40 -12.62
C ALA A 25 -1.54 4.78 -12.21
N ARG A 26 -2.50 4.62 -13.13
CA ARG A 26 -3.94 4.86 -12.89
C ARG A 26 -4.51 3.87 -11.87
N ALA A 27 -4.26 2.58 -12.06
CA ALA A 27 -4.75 1.53 -11.16
C ALA A 27 -4.17 1.67 -9.75
N SER A 28 -2.84 1.92 -9.65
CA SER A 28 -2.16 2.12 -8.36
C SER A 28 -2.67 3.37 -7.63
N ALA A 29 -2.90 4.48 -8.34
CA ALA A 29 -3.47 5.68 -7.72
C ALA A 29 -4.90 5.47 -7.24
N ALA A 30 -5.74 4.75 -8.01
CA ALA A 30 -7.09 4.42 -7.62
C ALA A 30 -7.12 3.53 -6.37
N GLU A 31 -6.21 2.54 -6.27
CA GLU A 31 -6.11 1.67 -5.10
C GLU A 31 -5.65 2.43 -3.87
N GLN A 32 -4.59 3.23 -3.97
CA GLN A 32 -4.14 4.09 -2.87
C GLN A 32 -5.27 5.00 -2.36
N LYS A 33 -6.11 5.54 -3.27
CA LYS A 33 -7.27 6.34 -2.86
C LYS A 33 -8.30 5.53 -2.07
N LYS A 34 -8.58 4.29 -2.46
CA LYS A 34 -9.47 3.40 -1.69
C LYS A 34 -8.87 3.08 -0.32
N GLY A 35 -7.58 2.78 -0.28
CA GLY A 35 -6.85 2.56 0.97
C GLY A 35 -6.95 3.75 1.93
N MET A 36 -6.83 4.98 1.41
CA MET A 36 -7.02 6.20 2.21
C MET A 36 -8.43 6.32 2.78
N TYR A 37 -9.48 5.93 2.04
CA TYR A 37 -10.83 5.92 2.58
C TYR A 37 -11.00 4.88 3.69
N LEU A 38 -10.43 3.69 3.54
CA LEU A 38 -10.47 2.64 4.55
C LEU A 38 -9.74 3.08 5.83
N LEU A 39 -8.49 3.57 5.67
CA LEU A 39 -7.70 4.08 6.79
C LEU A 39 -8.35 5.31 7.45
N GLY A 40 -8.96 6.20 6.64
CA GLY A 40 -9.71 7.35 7.13
C GLY A 40 -10.93 6.97 7.96
N GLY A 41 -11.69 5.98 7.49
CA GLY A 41 -12.83 5.43 8.23
C GLY A 41 -12.39 4.81 9.57
N TRP A 42 -11.33 4.02 9.58
CA TRP A 42 -10.73 3.48 10.80
C TRP A 42 -10.27 4.58 11.77
N SER A 43 -9.60 5.61 11.24
CA SER A 43 -9.11 6.73 12.05
C SER A 43 -10.24 7.54 12.68
N LEU A 44 -11.30 7.82 11.92
CA LEU A 44 -12.50 8.49 12.45
C LEU A 44 -13.22 7.64 13.49
N ALA A 45 -13.32 6.32 13.26
CA ALA A 45 -13.89 5.40 14.24
C ALA A 45 -13.04 5.38 15.52
N SER A 46 -11.71 5.30 15.40
CA SER A 46 -10.78 5.33 16.54
C SER A 46 -10.91 6.63 17.33
N LEU A 47 -11.03 7.79 16.68
CA LEU A 47 -11.26 9.07 17.33
C LEU A 47 -12.63 9.13 18.01
N GLY A 48 -13.70 8.79 17.29
CA GLY A 48 -15.07 8.90 17.80
C GLY A 48 -15.33 7.93 18.95
N VAL A 49 -15.02 6.64 18.76
CA VAL A 49 -15.16 5.62 19.81
C VAL A 49 -14.20 5.92 20.97
N GLY A 50 -12.98 6.37 20.66
CA GLY A 50 -12.00 6.79 21.66
C GLY A 50 -12.53 7.94 22.52
N ALA A 51 -13.07 9.01 21.91
CA ALA A 51 -13.58 10.17 22.63
C ALA A 51 -14.79 9.81 23.53
N VAL A 52 -15.75 9.07 22.98
CA VAL A 52 -16.94 8.63 23.77
C VAL A 52 -16.50 7.69 24.89
N GLY A 53 -15.67 6.68 24.58
CA GLY A 53 -15.20 5.72 25.57
C GLY A 53 -14.38 6.39 26.67
N TYR A 54 -13.47 7.32 26.32
CA TYR A 54 -12.71 8.09 27.30
C TYR A 54 -13.62 8.85 28.31
N GLY A 55 -14.67 9.48 27.78
CA GLY A 55 -15.63 10.22 28.62
C GLY A 55 -16.53 9.34 29.53
N LEU A 56 -16.75 8.08 29.11
CA LEU A 56 -17.58 7.12 29.83
C LEU A 56 -16.77 6.16 30.72
N SER A 57 -15.46 6.10 30.56
CA SER A 57 -14.58 5.21 31.29
C SER A 57 -14.57 5.51 32.78
N GLN A 58 -14.67 4.47 33.61
CA GLN A 58 -14.63 4.57 35.07
C GLN A 58 -13.29 4.11 35.65
N GLY A 59 -12.55 3.27 34.90
CA GLY A 59 -11.23 2.77 35.27
C GLY A 59 -10.10 3.44 34.47
N GLU A 60 -8.90 3.45 35.05
CA GLU A 60 -7.71 4.01 34.40
C GLU A 60 -7.32 3.21 33.16
N GLU A 61 -7.44 1.88 33.18
CA GLU A 61 -7.13 1.01 32.04
C GLU A 61 -8.01 1.34 30.82
N GLU A 62 -9.33 1.47 31.02
CA GLU A 62 -10.24 1.82 29.94
C GLU A 62 -9.95 3.21 29.38
N ARG A 63 -9.70 4.17 30.28
CA ARG A 63 -9.37 5.56 29.91
C ARG A 63 -8.10 5.60 29.07
N ALA A 64 -7.05 4.92 29.50
CA ALA A 64 -5.77 4.83 28.76
C ALA A 64 -5.95 4.14 27.39
N PHE A 65 -6.78 3.10 27.32
CA PHE A 65 -7.10 2.44 26.06
C PHE A 65 -7.76 3.40 25.07
N HIS A 66 -8.76 4.14 25.50
CA HIS A 66 -9.49 5.07 24.65
C HIS A 66 -8.66 6.31 24.27
N GLU A 67 -7.85 6.82 25.19
CA GLU A 67 -6.92 7.92 24.94
C GLU A 67 -5.94 7.54 23.82
N MET A 68 -5.31 6.37 23.89
CA MET A 68 -4.38 5.89 22.89
C MET A 68 -5.06 5.67 21.52
N ASN A 69 -6.32 5.20 21.51
CA ASN A 69 -7.09 5.11 20.27
C ASN A 69 -7.32 6.48 19.61
N MET A 70 -7.59 7.53 20.40
CA MET A 70 -7.70 8.90 19.89
C MET A 70 -6.37 9.39 19.31
N ILE A 71 -5.25 9.14 20.00
CA ILE A 71 -3.92 9.53 19.54
C ILE A 71 -3.62 8.88 18.18
N TRP A 72 -3.82 7.57 18.04
CA TRP A 72 -3.62 6.86 16.77
C TRP A 72 -4.57 7.34 15.68
N GLY A 73 -5.84 7.56 16.00
CA GLY A 73 -6.81 8.12 15.05
C GLY A 73 -6.34 9.48 14.51
N GLY A 74 -5.84 10.36 15.38
CA GLY A 74 -5.30 11.67 15.01
C GLY A 74 -4.07 11.57 14.14
N ILE A 75 -3.11 10.72 14.51
CA ILE A 75 -1.88 10.47 13.72
C ILE A 75 -2.22 9.97 12.31
N ASN A 76 -3.07 8.96 12.20
CA ASN A 76 -3.46 8.40 10.92
C ASN A 76 -4.21 9.43 10.04
N LEU A 77 -5.09 10.26 10.62
CA LEU A 77 -5.74 11.34 9.86
C LEU A 77 -4.74 12.38 9.36
N ALA A 78 -3.74 12.73 10.16
CA ALA A 78 -2.67 13.65 9.72
C ALA A 78 -1.86 13.05 8.55
N ILE A 79 -1.54 11.76 8.59
CA ILE A 79 -0.86 11.05 7.50
C ILE A 79 -1.73 11.05 6.23
N ILE A 80 -3.02 10.75 6.35
CA ILE A 80 -3.97 10.76 5.23
C ILE A 80 -4.07 12.16 4.63
N GLY A 81 -4.25 13.19 5.46
CA GLY A 81 -4.33 14.58 5.03
C GLY A 81 -3.09 15.00 4.23
N GLY A 82 -1.89 14.70 4.76
CA GLY A 82 -0.63 14.92 4.05
C GLY A 82 -0.55 14.15 2.74
N SER A 83 -0.98 12.90 2.73
CA SER A 83 -0.97 12.04 1.53
C SER A 83 -1.91 12.56 0.44
N VAL A 84 -3.11 13.03 0.81
CA VAL A 84 -4.08 13.61 -0.13
C VAL A 84 -3.52 14.89 -0.76
N LEU A 85 -2.89 15.76 0.04
CA LEU A 85 -2.29 17.02 -0.44
C LEU A 85 -1.12 16.78 -1.42
N LEU A 86 -0.39 15.69 -1.24
CA LEU A 86 0.77 15.33 -2.06
C LEU A 86 0.43 14.40 -3.23
N MET A 87 -0.80 13.92 -3.33
CA MET A 87 -1.23 13.01 -4.39
C MET A 87 -1.26 13.70 -5.75
N LYS A 88 -0.47 13.17 -6.68
CA LYS A 88 -0.46 13.64 -8.07
C LYS A 88 -1.29 12.70 -8.94
N PRO A 89 -2.03 13.24 -9.93
CA PRO A 89 -2.70 12.42 -10.93
C PRO A 89 -1.71 11.56 -11.72
N ALA A 90 -2.22 10.51 -12.36
CA ALA A 90 -1.41 9.70 -13.27
C ALA A 90 -0.98 10.53 -14.47
N GLU A 91 0.31 10.61 -14.73
CA GLU A 91 0.85 11.41 -15.85
C GLU A 91 0.79 10.60 -17.15
N PRO A 92 0.20 11.16 -18.22
CA PRO A 92 0.31 10.59 -19.56
C PRO A 92 1.79 10.59 -20.00
N GLY A 93 2.23 9.52 -20.65
CA GLY A 93 3.61 9.43 -21.16
C GLY A 93 4.66 8.95 -20.13
N LEU A 94 4.23 8.42 -19.00
CA LEU A 94 5.14 7.80 -18.03
C LEU A 94 5.97 6.69 -18.71
N SER A 95 7.29 6.75 -18.57
CA SER A 95 8.17 5.71 -19.12
C SER A 95 8.04 4.40 -18.34
N LEU A 96 8.35 3.26 -18.99
CA LEU A 96 8.35 1.95 -18.32
C LEU A 96 9.36 1.91 -17.15
N ALA A 97 10.51 2.58 -17.30
CA ALA A 97 11.52 2.67 -16.26
C ALA A 97 11.00 3.44 -15.03
N ASP A 98 10.32 4.57 -15.24
CA ASP A 98 9.77 5.38 -14.17
C ASP A 98 8.57 4.69 -13.49
N ALA A 99 7.73 3.99 -14.26
CA ALA A 99 6.65 3.18 -13.71
C ALA A 99 7.18 2.06 -12.81
N ARG A 100 8.24 1.37 -13.22
CA ARG A 100 8.92 0.35 -12.40
C ARG A 100 9.51 0.95 -11.12
N LYS A 101 10.15 2.12 -11.23
CA LYS A 101 10.70 2.85 -10.06
C LYS A 101 9.59 3.25 -9.09
N LYS A 102 8.49 3.82 -9.61
CA LYS A 102 7.30 4.20 -8.83
C LYS A 102 6.69 2.98 -8.12
N GLN A 103 6.52 1.87 -8.84
CA GLN A 103 5.98 0.63 -8.28
C GLN A 103 6.83 0.10 -7.12
N ARG A 104 8.16 0.02 -7.29
CA ARG A 104 9.07 -0.40 -6.22
C ARG A 104 8.99 0.52 -5.01
N LYS A 105 8.92 1.85 -5.25
CA LYS A 105 8.80 2.83 -4.16
C LYS A 105 7.53 2.62 -3.34
N VAL A 106 6.38 2.51 -4.01
CA VAL A 106 5.08 2.29 -3.34
C VAL A 106 5.08 0.97 -2.58
N GLN A 107 5.57 -0.09 -3.20
CA GLN A 107 5.66 -1.41 -2.58
C GLN A 107 6.57 -1.43 -1.35
N ASN A 108 7.72 -0.76 -1.42
CA ASN A 108 8.65 -0.67 -0.29
C ASN A 108 8.06 0.13 0.88
N ILE A 109 7.26 1.18 0.62
CA ILE A 109 6.58 1.93 1.67
C ILE A 109 5.66 1.00 2.47
N TYR A 110 4.78 0.25 1.81
CA TYR A 110 3.89 -0.69 2.50
C TYR A 110 4.66 -1.81 3.22
N LEU A 111 5.74 -2.30 2.62
CA LEU A 111 6.58 -3.33 3.27
C LEU A 111 7.26 -2.81 4.55
N ILE A 112 7.79 -1.58 4.50
CA ILE A 112 8.40 -0.93 5.66
C ILE A 112 7.35 -0.69 6.74
N ASN A 113 6.17 -0.18 6.37
CA ASN A 113 5.07 0.04 7.31
C ASN A 113 4.65 -1.29 7.98
N THR A 114 4.44 -2.36 7.20
CA THR A 114 4.15 -3.70 7.75
C THR A 114 5.20 -4.13 8.79
N GLY A 115 6.48 -3.82 8.56
CA GLY A 115 7.55 -4.07 9.53
C GLY A 115 7.45 -3.21 10.79
N LEU A 116 7.10 -1.93 10.64
CA LEU A 116 6.86 -1.02 11.77
C LEU A 116 5.65 -1.43 12.60
N ASP A 117 4.59 -1.93 11.96
CA ASP A 117 3.39 -2.41 12.66
C ASP A 117 3.69 -3.60 13.57
N LEU A 118 4.57 -4.51 13.13
CA LEU A 118 5.07 -5.59 13.98
C LEU A 118 5.83 -5.06 15.21
N LEU A 119 6.61 -3.98 15.04
CA LEU A 119 7.29 -3.35 16.18
C LEU A 119 6.28 -2.69 17.14
N TYR A 120 5.24 -2.04 16.62
CA TYR A 120 4.16 -1.51 17.45
C TYR A 120 3.44 -2.62 18.23
N MET A 121 3.08 -3.71 17.55
CA MET A 121 2.47 -4.86 18.21
C MET A 121 3.40 -5.45 19.30
N GLY A 122 4.69 -5.55 19.02
CA GLY A 122 5.69 -5.97 19.99
C GLY A 122 5.76 -5.03 21.20
N ALA A 123 5.72 -3.73 20.99
CA ALA A 123 5.68 -2.73 22.06
C ALA A 123 4.40 -2.83 22.91
N GLY A 124 3.24 -2.98 22.25
CA GLY A 124 1.97 -3.21 22.94
C GLY A 124 1.98 -4.47 23.81
N ALA A 125 2.49 -5.58 23.27
CA ALA A 125 2.65 -6.83 23.99
C ALA A 125 3.62 -6.68 25.19
N ALA A 126 4.73 -5.95 25.02
CA ALA A 126 5.68 -5.68 26.08
C ALA A 126 5.06 -4.84 27.21
N LEU A 127 4.24 -3.82 26.88
CA LEU A 127 3.49 -3.07 27.88
C LEU A 127 2.58 -3.95 28.72
N LEU A 128 1.83 -4.85 28.06
CA LEU A 128 0.96 -5.80 28.76
C LEU A 128 1.76 -6.76 29.64
N ALA A 129 2.80 -7.39 29.09
CA ALA A 129 3.59 -8.41 29.79
C ALA A 129 4.38 -7.85 30.98
N THR A 130 4.62 -6.54 31.02
CA THR A 130 5.40 -5.89 32.07
C THR A 130 4.55 -4.98 32.97
N ALA A 131 3.24 -4.90 32.77
CA ALA A 131 2.39 -3.98 33.53
C ALA A 131 2.56 -4.12 35.03
N ASP A 132 2.48 -5.33 35.56
CA ASP A 132 2.56 -5.64 37.00
C ASP A 132 3.93 -5.34 37.64
N ARG A 133 4.95 -5.03 36.81
CA ARG A 133 6.29 -4.63 37.32
C ARG A 133 6.41 -3.15 37.65
N TYR A 134 5.35 -2.37 37.39
CA TYR A 134 5.34 -0.91 37.58
C TYR A 134 4.17 -0.49 38.47
N PRO A 135 4.32 -0.65 39.81
CA PRO A 135 3.27 -0.30 40.77
C PRO A 135 2.74 1.14 40.58
N GLY A 136 1.41 1.27 40.51
CA GLY A 136 0.73 2.55 40.28
C GLY A 136 0.65 2.97 38.81
N GLN A 137 1.11 2.17 37.85
CA GLN A 137 0.99 2.39 36.41
C GLN A 137 0.41 1.18 35.67
N GLU A 138 0.00 0.14 36.39
CA GLU A 138 -0.40 -1.15 35.82
C GLU A 138 -1.57 -0.98 34.85
N GLU A 139 -2.63 -0.30 35.28
CA GLU A 139 -3.84 -0.11 34.49
C GLU A 139 -3.57 0.73 33.24
N GLY A 140 -2.84 1.85 33.38
CA GLY A 140 -2.47 2.69 32.24
C GLY A 140 -1.63 1.92 31.21
N ARG A 141 -0.64 1.12 31.66
CA ARG A 141 0.19 0.26 30.77
C ARG A 141 -0.64 -0.80 30.07
N ARG A 142 -1.60 -1.41 30.74
CA ARG A 142 -2.53 -2.39 30.15
C ARG A 142 -3.43 -1.72 29.10
N GLY A 143 -4.01 -0.58 29.40
CA GLY A 143 -4.86 0.18 28.49
C GLY A 143 -4.10 0.56 27.22
N TYR A 144 -2.95 1.20 27.35
CA TYR A 144 -2.10 1.56 26.21
C TYR A 144 -1.64 0.33 25.41
N GLY A 145 -1.20 -0.73 26.11
CA GLY A 145 -0.76 -1.96 25.45
C GLY A 145 -1.85 -2.61 24.59
N LYS A 146 -3.08 -2.68 25.10
CA LYS A 146 -4.26 -3.20 24.37
C LYS A 146 -4.58 -2.34 23.14
N SER A 147 -4.56 -1.02 23.26
CA SER A 147 -4.83 -0.12 22.15
C SER A 147 -3.75 -0.21 21.07
N ILE A 148 -2.47 -0.21 21.46
CA ILE A 148 -1.35 -0.33 20.51
C ILE A 148 -1.41 -1.66 19.77
N LEU A 149 -1.76 -2.77 20.43
CA LEU A 149 -1.98 -4.07 19.77
C LEU A 149 -3.13 -4.02 18.77
N LEU A 150 -4.25 -3.37 19.13
CA LEU A 150 -5.39 -3.23 18.23
C LEU A 150 -5.02 -2.40 16.99
N GLN A 151 -4.38 -1.25 17.19
CA GLN A 151 -4.00 -0.34 16.11
C GLN A 151 -2.92 -0.97 15.22
N GLY A 152 -1.86 -1.55 15.83
CA GLY A 152 -0.81 -2.23 15.09
C GLY A 152 -1.33 -3.44 14.33
N GLY A 153 -2.24 -4.22 14.90
CA GLY A 153 -2.88 -5.35 14.22
C GLY A 153 -3.70 -4.93 12.99
N PHE A 154 -4.48 -3.86 13.12
CA PHE A 154 -5.21 -3.31 11.98
C PHE A 154 -4.26 -2.80 10.90
N LEU A 155 -3.26 -1.99 11.26
CA LEU A 155 -2.30 -1.43 10.31
C LEU A 155 -1.49 -2.54 9.63
N PHE A 156 -1.03 -3.54 10.37
CA PHE A 156 -0.32 -4.69 9.80
C PHE A 156 -1.15 -5.41 8.73
N ALA A 157 -2.43 -5.66 9.00
CA ALA A 157 -3.33 -6.29 8.04
C ALA A 157 -3.55 -5.38 6.81
N TYR A 158 -3.73 -4.09 7.04
CA TYR A 158 -3.94 -3.09 5.99
C TYR A 158 -2.70 -2.94 5.10
N ASP A 159 -1.53 -2.65 5.67
CA ASP A 159 -0.30 -2.42 4.92
C ASP A 159 0.19 -3.70 4.21
N GLY A 160 0.02 -4.86 4.86
CA GLY A 160 0.30 -6.17 4.25
C GLY A 160 -0.61 -6.46 3.06
N PHE A 161 -1.90 -6.17 3.16
CA PHE A 161 -2.85 -6.30 2.05
C PHE A 161 -2.49 -5.36 0.90
N GLU A 162 -2.28 -4.08 1.18
CA GLU A 162 -1.88 -3.09 0.18
C GLU A 162 -0.57 -3.45 -0.52
N TYR A 163 0.42 -3.96 0.21
CA TYR A 163 1.65 -4.50 -0.38
C TYR A 163 1.37 -5.56 -1.43
N LEU A 164 0.50 -6.53 -1.12
CA LEU A 164 0.14 -7.61 -2.03
C LEU A 164 -0.62 -7.10 -3.26
N VAL A 165 -1.54 -6.16 -3.07
CA VAL A 165 -2.28 -5.53 -4.17
C VAL A 165 -1.35 -4.75 -5.08
N GLN A 166 -0.48 -3.91 -4.55
CA GLN A 166 0.49 -3.14 -5.33
C GLN A 166 1.48 -4.05 -6.07
N LYS A 167 1.89 -5.16 -5.45
CA LYS A 167 2.70 -6.20 -6.12
C LYS A 167 1.98 -6.82 -7.30
N ARG A 168 0.68 -7.10 -7.15
CA ARG A 168 -0.14 -7.67 -8.23
C ARG A 168 -0.31 -6.67 -9.38
N LEU A 169 -0.63 -5.41 -9.06
CA LEU A 169 -0.79 -4.34 -10.05
C LEU A 169 0.51 -4.07 -10.84
N GLY A 170 1.66 -4.19 -10.18
CA GLY A 170 2.97 -3.97 -10.81
C GLY A 170 3.45 -5.12 -11.71
N ARG A 171 2.88 -6.32 -11.61
CA ARG A 171 3.36 -7.49 -12.39
C ARG A 171 3.47 -7.25 -13.90
N PRO A 172 2.52 -6.58 -14.57
CA PRO A 172 2.63 -6.34 -16.02
C PRO A 172 3.84 -5.52 -16.42
N LEU A 173 4.34 -4.62 -15.54
CA LEU A 173 5.51 -3.78 -15.81
C LEU A 173 6.82 -4.58 -15.96
N PHE A 174 6.87 -5.78 -15.38
CA PHE A 174 8.06 -6.65 -15.39
C PHE A 174 7.91 -7.85 -16.33
N ARG A 175 6.84 -7.89 -17.11
CA ARG A 175 6.62 -8.93 -18.11
C ARG A 175 7.52 -8.60 -19.30
N GLU A 176 8.40 -9.52 -19.64
CA GLU A 176 9.21 -9.38 -20.85
C GLU A 176 8.33 -9.60 -22.08
N GLU A 177 8.42 -8.66 -23.02
CA GLU A 177 7.89 -8.81 -24.36
C GLU A 177 8.91 -9.59 -25.18
N GLY A 178 8.45 -10.51 -26.00
CA GLY A 178 9.38 -11.15 -26.89
C GLY A 178 8.93 -12.47 -27.47
N TRP A 179 9.69 -12.88 -28.45
CA TRP A 179 9.59 -14.17 -29.07
C TRP A 179 10.20 -15.24 -28.16
N SER A 180 9.49 -16.31 -27.88
CA SER A 180 10.04 -17.49 -27.26
C SER A 180 9.96 -18.64 -28.25
N CYS A 181 11.09 -19.33 -28.46
CA CYS A 181 11.18 -20.53 -29.25
C CYS A 181 11.15 -21.73 -28.28
N ARG A 182 10.24 -22.66 -28.49
CA ARG A 182 10.17 -23.90 -27.71
C ARG A 182 10.07 -25.11 -28.66
N PRO A 183 10.59 -26.26 -28.26
CA PRO A 183 10.33 -27.51 -29.01
C PRO A 183 8.82 -27.72 -29.09
N ALA A 184 8.30 -28.04 -30.26
CA ALA A 184 6.90 -28.41 -30.41
C ALA A 184 6.68 -29.80 -29.79
N SER A 185 5.64 -29.97 -29.01
CA SER A 185 5.38 -31.17 -28.21
C SER A 185 5.01 -32.43 -29.02
N SER A 186 4.82 -32.31 -30.33
CA SER A 186 4.31 -33.42 -31.16
C SER A 186 5.05 -33.68 -32.49
N SER A 187 6.12 -32.95 -32.79
CA SER A 187 6.92 -33.15 -34.01
C SER A 187 8.31 -32.52 -33.86
N LEU A 188 9.26 -32.93 -34.73
CA LEU A 188 10.58 -32.32 -34.89
C LEU A 188 10.48 -30.86 -35.39
N GLY A 189 9.75 -30.01 -34.69
CA GLY A 189 9.50 -28.60 -35.03
C GLY A 189 9.75 -27.66 -33.86
N LEU A 190 9.94 -26.38 -34.19
CA LEU A 190 10.09 -25.30 -33.25
C LEU A 190 8.80 -24.47 -33.25
N ALA A 191 8.16 -24.30 -32.06
CA ALA A 191 7.02 -23.41 -31.89
C ALA A 191 7.54 -22.01 -31.49
N LEU A 192 7.28 -21.04 -32.34
CA LEU A 192 7.52 -19.62 -32.09
C LEU A 192 6.28 -19.02 -31.40
N ARG A 193 6.44 -18.55 -30.19
CA ARG A 193 5.39 -17.85 -29.46
C ARG A 193 5.83 -16.39 -29.22
N TYR A 194 5.07 -15.47 -29.75
CA TYR A 194 5.18 -14.07 -29.37
C TYR A 194 4.26 -13.76 -28.19
N ARG A 195 4.82 -13.17 -27.14
CA ARG A 195 4.02 -12.72 -26.00
C ARG A 195 3.75 -11.22 -26.18
N PHE A 196 2.51 -10.88 -26.50
CA PHE A 196 2.05 -9.50 -26.54
C PHE A 196 2.05 -8.89 -25.14
N PRO A 197 2.25 -7.55 -25.03
CA PRO A 197 2.24 -6.82 -23.77
C PRO A 197 0.88 -6.87 -23.06
#